data_5a3d35eb23f2b1d964623ca8678f75ac
#
_entry.id   5a3d35eb23f2b1d964623ca8678f75ac
#
_cell.length_a   1.000
_cell.length_b   1.000
_cell.length_c   1.000
_cell.angle_alpha   90.00
_cell.angle_beta   90.00
_cell.angle_gamma   90.00
#
_symmetry.space_group_name_H-M   'P 1'
#
loop_
_entity.id
_entity.type
_entity.pdbx_description
1 polymer ?
#
loop_
_entity_poly.entity_id
_entity_poly.type
_entity_poly.pdbx_seq_one_letter_code
_entity_poly.pdbx_strand_id
1 'polypeptide(L)'
;MIITKHFMHSMFSKRLYFCLALLFSVAGCKKDDIEFPIEPSIEIVSISPLSAHQYSDPVIITIKYNDGDGDLGENKDGVKNCFVTDNRLGITYEFRIKQLAPDGASIPISGKLNIDIGSQIITDSTVQQSVNYSLYVVDRAGHQSNSATTQTIVIQR
;
A
#
# COMPACT_ATOMS: atom_id res chain seq x y z
N MET A 1 13.66 35.19 68.48
CA MET A 1 12.70 35.38 67.38
C MET A 1 13.38 35.27 66.02
N ILE A 2 14.07 34.14 65.72
CA ILE A 2 14.84 33.94 64.48
C ILE A 2 14.55 32.54 63.81
N ILE A 3 13.74 31.67 64.42
CA ILE A 3 13.56 30.27 63.95
C ILE A 3 12.44 30.13 62.89
N THR A 4 11.53 31.09 62.75
CA THR A 4 10.35 30.98 61.85
C THR A 4 10.65 31.35 60.40
N LYS A 5 11.70 32.10 60.08
CA LYS A 5 12.02 32.52 58.70
C LYS A 5 12.65 31.42 57.84
N HIS A 6 13.39 30.50 58.43
CA HIS A 6 14.11 29.43 57.69
C HIS A 6 13.18 28.29 57.23
N PHE A 7 12.11 28.02 58.02
CA PHE A 7 11.18 26.95 57.68
C PHE A 7 10.26 27.29 56.48
N MET A 8 9.90 28.57 56.38
CA MET A 8 9.00 29.03 55.29
C MET A 8 9.71 29.09 53.94
N HIS A 9 11.03 29.37 53.92
CA HIS A 9 11.82 29.41 52.67
C HIS A 9 12.03 28.01 52.07
N SER A 10 12.21 26.98 52.92
CA SER A 10 12.37 25.59 52.52
C SER A 10 11.10 24.98 51.89
N MET A 11 9.94 25.34 52.37
CA MET A 11 8.67 24.85 51.81
C MET A 11 8.32 25.51 50.48
N PHE A 12 8.66 26.77 50.29
CA PHE A 12 8.40 27.51 49.04
C PHE A 12 9.32 27.01 47.91
N SER A 13 10.58 26.72 48.20
CA SER A 13 11.52 26.17 47.25
C SER A 13 11.12 24.78 46.74
N LYS A 14 10.68 23.87 47.63
CA LYS A 14 10.23 22.52 47.25
C LYS A 14 8.97 22.50 46.40
N ARG A 15 8.02 23.43 46.67
CA ARG A 15 6.81 23.57 45.85
C ARG A 15 7.11 24.15 44.46
N LEU A 16 8.07 25.05 44.36
CA LEU A 16 8.50 25.64 43.10
C LEU A 16 9.15 24.59 42.18
N TYR A 17 10.01 23.72 42.75
CA TYR A 17 10.61 22.61 42.00
C TYR A 17 9.61 21.54 41.57
N PHE A 18 8.58 21.29 42.41
CA PHE A 18 7.51 20.36 42.06
C PHE A 18 6.62 20.88 40.90
N CYS A 19 6.31 22.16 40.88
CA CYS A 19 5.60 22.80 39.78
C CYS A 19 6.45 22.87 38.49
N LEU A 20 7.76 23.10 38.62
CA LEU A 20 8.67 23.14 37.46
C LEU A 20 8.88 21.75 36.84
N ALA A 21 8.89 20.68 37.66
CA ALA A 21 8.98 19.31 37.18
C ALA A 21 7.71 18.83 36.46
N LEU A 22 6.53 19.38 36.80
CA LEU A 22 5.25 19.04 36.16
C LEU A 22 5.10 19.69 34.77
N LEU A 23 5.83 20.76 34.48
CA LEU A 23 5.80 21.48 33.20
C LEU A 23 6.63 20.77 32.10
N PHE A 24 7.48 19.81 32.46
CA PHE A 24 8.33 19.08 31.49
C PHE A 24 7.74 17.77 30.98
N SER A 25 6.55 17.35 31.43
CA SER A 25 5.93 16.08 31.07
C SER A 25 4.98 16.13 29.87
N VAL A 26 4.85 17.26 29.20
CA VAL A 26 4.18 17.36 27.88
C VAL A 26 5.17 17.33 26.72
N ALA A 27 6.12 16.38 26.74
CA ALA A 27 6.77 15.96 25.51
C ALA A 27 5.72 15.15 24.75
N GLY A 28 4.84 15.85 24.00
CA GLY A 28 3.88 15.24 23.11
C GLY A 28 4.65 14.32 22.15
N CYS A 29 4.30 13.03 22.13
CA CYS A 29 4.62 12.16 21.02
C CYS A 29 4.14 12.89 19.77
N LYS A 30 5.07 13.40 18.95
CA LYS A 30 4.78 13.67 17.54
C LYS A 30 4.50 12.30 16.95
N LYS A 31 3.23 12.01 16.70
CA LYS A 31 2.84 10.95 15.79
C LYS A 31 3.38 11.43 14.44
N ASP A 32 4.42 10.80 13.95
CA ASP A 32 4.83 10.98 12.56
C ASP A 32 3.66 10.44 11.73
N ASP A 33 2.75 11.31 11.35
CA ASP A 33 1.71 10.98 10.39
C ASP A 33 2.44 10.70 9.08
N ILE A 34 2.48 9.44 8.68
CA ILE A 34 3.00 9.03 7.37
C ILE A 34 1.99 9.58 6.37
N GLU A 35 2.31 10.73 5.80
CA GLU A 35 1.53 11.34 4.71
C GLU A 35 1.88 10.57 3.43
N PHE A 36 0.95 9.76 2.96
CA PHE A 36 1.08 9.13 1.65
C PHE A 36 0.76 10.18 0.55
N PRO A 37 1.50 10.17 -0.58
CA PRO A 37 1.13 10.95 -1.75
C PRO A 37 -0.30 10.61 -2.20
N ILE A 38 -0.99 11.59 -2.79
CA ILE A 38 -2.33 11.38 -3.36
C ILE A 38 -2.28 10.44 -4.57
N GLU A 39 -1.14 10.41 -5.29
CA GLU A 39 -0.92 9.43 -6.34
C GLU A 39 -0.76 8.04 -5.72
N PRO A 40 -1.48 7.02 -6.24
CA PRO A 40 -1.34 5.67 -5.74
C PRO A 40 0.05 5.12 -6.02
N SER A 41 0.51 4.22 -5.16
CA SER A 41 1.77 3.48 -5.36
C SER A 41 1.57 1.99 -5.14
N ILE A 42 2.30 1.17 -5.91
CA ILE A 42 2.21 -0.29 -5.84
C ILE A 42 3.59 -0.94 -5.73
N GLU A 43 3.60 -2.12 -5.10
CA GLU A 43 4.75 -3.00 -4.99
C GLU A 43 4.33 -4.45 -5.22
N ILE A 44 5.11 -5.22 -5.97
CA ILE A 44 4.86 -6.66 -6.13
C ILE A 44 5.23 -7.38 -4.84
N VAL A 45 4.27 -8.06 -4.25
CA VAL A 45 4.51 -8.96 -3.10
C VAL A 45 4.87 -10.36 -3.59
N SER A 46 4.12 -10.89 -4.56
CA SER A 46 4.35 -12.22 -5.13
C SER A 46 3.61 -12.42 -6.44
N ILE A 47 4.03 -13.41 -7.19
CA ILE A 47 3.29 -14.04 -8.27
C ILE A 47 3.28 -15.55 -8.03
N SER A 48 2.16 -16.23 -8.22
CA SER A 48 2.00 -17.65 -7.92
C SER A 48 0.99 -18.29 -8.88
N PRO A 49 1.24 -19.57 -9.29
CA PRO A 49 2.42 -20.37 -9.01
C PRO A 49 3.64 -19.92 -9.85
N LEU A 50 4.86 -20.33 -9.44
CA LEU A 50 6.07 -20.04 -10.23
C LEU A 50 6.21 -20.93 -11.45
N SER A 51 5.48 -22.04 -11.47
CA SER A 51 5.30 -22.93 -12.63
C SER A 51 3.82 -23.27 -12.73
N ALA A 52 3.20 -22.97 -13.85
CA ALA A 52 1.78 -23.15 -14.10
C ALA A 52 1.56 -24.00 -15.36
N HIS A 53 0.57 -24.91 -15.32
CA HIS A 53 0.13 -25.61 -16.54
C HIS A 53 -0.82 -24.71 -17.33
N GLN A 54 -0.58 -24.65 -18.64
CA GLN A 54 -1.43 -23.88 -19.53
C GLN A 54 -2.90 -24.38 -19.46
N TYR A 55 -3.86 -23.45 -19.58
CA TYR A 55 -5.32 -23.68 -19.52
C TYR A 55 -5.84 -24.19 -18.16
N SER A 56 -4.98 -24.56 -17.21
CA SER A 56 -5.38 -25.22 -15.95
C SER A 56 -5.14 -24.36 -14.74
N ASP A 57 -3.93 -23.90 -14.55
CA ASP A 57 -3.51 -23.26 -13.32
C ASP A 57 -3.70 -21.73 -13.42
N PRO A 58 -4.56 -21.11 -12.61
CA PRO A 58 -4.68 -19.66 -12.57
C PRO A 58 -3.42 -19.04 -11.99
N VAL A 59 -3.01 -17.90 -12.54
CA VAL A 59 -1.88 -17.12 -12.06
C VAL A 59 -2.39 -15.92 -11.28
N ILE A 60 -1.92 -15.80 -10.03
CA ILE A 60 -2.31 -14.73 -9.12
C ILE A 60 -1.11 -13.82 -8.88
N ILE A 61 -1.28 -12.53 -9.11
CA ILE A 61 -0.32 -11.48 -8.75
C ILE A 61 -0.83 -10.82 -7.47
N THR A 62 -0.02 -10.84 -6.42
CA THR A 62 -0.31 -10.11 -5.18
C THR A 62 0.49 -8.82 -5.17
N ILE A 63 -0.19 -7.70 -5.02
CA ILE A 63 0.42 -6.38 -4.86
C ILE A 63 0.13 -5.81 -3.46
N LYS A 64 1.04 -4.99 -2.96
CA LYS A 64 0.79 -4.03 -1.89
C LYS A 64 0.50 -2.69 -2.54
N TYR A 65 -0.44 -1.93 -1.99
CA TYR A 65 -0.77 -0.57 -2.44
C TYR A 65 -0.75 0.41 -1.28
N ASN A 66 -0.48 1.67 -1.59
CA ASN A 66 -0.72 2.82 -0.73
C ASN A 66 -1.36 3.91 -1.60
N ASP A 67 -2.29 4.67 -1.00
CA ASP A 67 -3.02 5.74 -1.67
C ASP A 67 -3.43 6.77 -0.62
N GLY A 68 -3.02 8.04 -0.81
CA GLY A 68 -3.05 9.06 0.23
C GLY A 68 -4.41 9.70 0.45
N ASP A 69 -5.28 9.76 -0.54
CA ASP A 69 -6.63 10.31 -0.44
C ASP A 69 -7.73 9.24 -0.48
N GLY A 70 -7.34 7.96 -0.69
CA GLY A 70 -8.23 6.80 -0.53
C GLY A 70 -9.21 6.64 -1.67
N ASP A 71 -8.89 7.12 -2.85
CA ASP A 71 -9.79 7.05 -3.98
C ASP A 71 -9.46 5.91 -4.97
N LEU A 72 -8.49 5.04 -4.64
CA LEU A 72 -8.20 3.84 -5.42
C LEU A 72 -9.37 2.86 -5.41
N GLY A 73 -9.72 2.38 -6.59
CA GLY A 73 -10.79 1.43 -6.80
C GLY A 73 -12.17 2.07 -7.00
N GLU A 74 -13.03 1.41 -7.78
CA GLU A 74 -14.36 1.92 -8.10
C GLU A 74 -15.38 0.77 -8.30
N ASN A 75 -16.62 0.97 -7.84
CA ASN A 75 -17.71 0.00 -7.97
C ASN A 75 -18.52 0.17 -9.26
N LYS A 76 -18.28 1.20 -10.05
CA LYS A 76 -18.98 1.44 -11.29
C LYS A 76 -18.67 0.36 -12.33
N ASP A 77 -19.71 -0.15 -12.98
CA ASP A 77 -19.56 -1.16 -14.03
C ASP A 77 -18.84 -0.61 -15.26
N GLY A 78 -18.00 -1.47 -15.86
CA GLY A 78 -17.22 -1.13 -17.06
C GLY A 78 -15.93 -0.37 -16.79
N VAL A 79 -15.70 0.13 -15.57
CA VAL A 79 -14.45 0.79 -15.22
C VAL A 79 -13.32 -0.22 -15.17
N LYS A 80 -12.16 0.18 -15.71
CA LYS A 80 -10.90 -0.53 -15.68
C LYS A 80 -9.85 0.39 -15.04
N ASN A 81 -9.23 -0.08 -13.97
CA ASN A 81 -8.32 0.72 -13.17
C ASN A 81 -7.09 -0.07 -12.68
N CYS A 82 -6.89 -1.28 -13.22
CA CYS A 82 -5.69 -2.08 -13.04
C CYS A 82 -5.30 -2.68 -14.39
N PHE A 83 -4.08 -2.44 -14.81
CA PHE A 83 -3.57 -2.77 -16.13
C PHE A 83 -2.36 -3.68 -15.99
N VAL A 84 -2.44 -4.90 -16.56
CA VAL A 84 -1.39 -5.92 -16.45
C VAL A 84 -0.93 -6.26 -17.85
N THR A 85 0.32 -5.98 -18.17
CA THR A 85 0.93 -6.25 -19.47
C THR A 85 1.73 -7.54 -19.43
N ASP A 86 1.39 -8.49 -20.30
CA ASP A 86 2.25 -9.64 -20.61
C ASP A 86 3.45 -9.16 -21.43
N ASN A 87 4.63 -9.19 -20.81
CA ASN A 87 5.85 -8.65 -21.44
C ASN A 87 6.38 -9.51 -22.60
N ARG A 88 5.87 -10.74 -22.78
CA ARG A 88 6.20 -11.55 -23.96
C ARG A 88 5.56 -10.99 -25.23
N LEU A 89 4.30 -10.55 -25.10
CA LEU A 89 3.44 -10.19 -26.22
C LEU A 89 3.19 -8.68 -26.31
N GLY A 90 3.43 -7.92 -25.25
CA GLY A 90 3.06 -6.53 -25.14
C GLY A 90 1.53 -6.34 -25.04
N ILE A 91 0.78 -7.38 -24.69
CA ILE A 91 -0.67 -7.33 -24.53
C ILE A 91 -1.01 -6.90 -23.11
N THR A 92 -1.87 -5.89 -22.97
CA THR A 92 -2.35 -5.41 -21.69
C THR A 92 -3.74 -5.95 -21.41
N TYR A 93 -3.89 -6.62 -20.28
CA TYR A 93 -5.16 -7.04 -19.70
C TYR A 93 -5.66 -5.98 -18.74
N GLU A 94 -6.97 -5.75 -18.73
CA GLU A 94 -7.61 -4.69 -17.95
C GLU A 94 -8.52 -5.30 -16.90
N PHE A 95 -8.30 -4.93 -15.65
CA PHE A 95 -9.06 -5.41 -14.50
C PHE A 95 -9.72 -4.26 -13.76
N ARG A 96 -10.71 -4.58 -12.93
CA ARG A 96 -11.34 -3.64 -12.01
C ARG A 96 -10.93 -3.97 -10.58
N ILE A 97 -10.26 -3.02 -9.92
CA ILE A 97 -10.17 -2.98 -8.46
C ILE A 97 -11.48 -2.38 -7.97
N LYS A 98 -12.19 -3.11 -7.10
CA LYS A 98 -13.38 -2.59 -6.43
C LYS A 98 -13.00 -1.48 -5.47
N GLN A 99 -13.94 -0.60 -5.18
CA GLN A 99 -13.76 0.50 -4.24
C GLN A 99 -13.22 0.01 -2.89
N LEU A 100 -12.15 0.66 -2.41
CA LEU A 100 -11.41 0.26 -1.21
C LEU A 100 -11.72 1.13 0.01
N ALA A 101 -12.25 2.34 -0.19
CA ALA A 101 -12.71 3.22 0.87
C ALA A 101 -14.17 3.65 0.64
N PRO A 102 -14.91 4.05 1.69
CA PRO A 102 -16.29 4.56 1.55
C PRO A 102 -16.35 5.79 0.63
N ASP A 103 -17.52 5.99 -0.03
CA ASP A 103 -17.76 7.17 -0.87
C ASP A 103 -17.56 8.46 -0.08
N GLY A 104 -16.83 9.40 -0.68
CA GLY A 104 -16.56 10.71 -0.08
C GLY A 104 -15.55 10.70 1.06
N ALA A 105 -14.98 9.54 1.41
CA ALA A 105 -13.87 9.48 2.35
C ALA A 105 -12.60 9.97 1.64
N SER A 106 -11.87 10.89 2.29
CA SER A 106 -10.53 11.31 1.91
C SER A 106 -9.59 10.92 3.05
N ILE A 107 -9.18 9.66 3.04
CA ILE A 107 -8.34 9.04 4.07
C ILE A 107 -7.27 8.18 3.42
N PRO A 108 -6.03 8.20 3.91
CA PRO A 108 -5.00 7.30 3.42
C PRO A 108 -5.41 5.84 3.58
N ILE A 109 -5.24 5.07 2.51
CA ILE A 109 -5.47 3.62 2.51
C ILE A 109 -4.21 2.88 2.10
N SER A 110 -4.04 1.70 2.66
CA SER A 110 -2.99 0.77 2.29
C SER A 110 -3.44 -0.65 2.52
N GLY A 111 -2.90 -1.59 1.74
CA GLY A 111 -3.28 -2.99 1.88
C GLY A 111 -2.63 -3.88 0.84
N LYS A 112 -3.19 -5.07 0.68
CA LYS A 112 -2.80 -6.02 -0.36
C LYS A 112 -4.00 -6.38 -1.22
N LEU A 113 -3.76 -6.60 -2.51
CA LEU A 113 -4.75 -7.04 -3.48
C LEU A 113 -4.21 -8.24 -4.25
N ASN A 114 -5.09 -9.20 -4.51
CA ASN A 114 -4.82 -10.32 -5.39
C ASN A 114 -5.49 -10.06 -6.73
N ILE A 115 -4.70 -10.09 -7.79
CA ILE A 115 -5.13 -9.90 -9.17
C ILE A 115 -5.02 -11.27 -9.83
N ASP A 116 -6.17 -11.89 -10.10
CA ASP A 116 -6.26 -13.15 -10.83
C ASP A 116 -6.23 -12.84 -12.33
N ILE A 117 -5.13 -13.21 -12.99
CA ILE A 117 -4.96 -13.02 -14.44
C ILE A 117 -5.36 -14.27 -15.24
N GLY A 118 -5.99 -15.25 -14.57
CA GLY A 118 -6.46 -16.49 -15.18
C GLY A 118 -5.34 -17.45 -15.58
N SER A 119 -5.74 -18.53 -16.25
CA SER A 119 -4.77 -19.51 -16.79
C SER A 119 -4.08 -18.95 -18.01
N GLN A 120 -2.78 -19.10 -18.06
CA GLN A 120 -1.94 -18.60 -19.15
C GLN A 120 -1.69 -19.66 -20.20
N ILE A 121 -1.20 -19.26 -21.37
CA ILE A 121 -0.92 -20.17 -22.49
C ILE A 121 0.53 -20.02 -22.98
N ILE A 122 1.05 -21.06 -23.59
CA ILE A 122 2.28 -21.01 -24.38
C ILE A 122 1.92 -20.42 -25.74
N THR A 123 2.65 -19.41 -26.19
CA THR A 123 2.38 -18.64 -27.40
C THR A 123 3.20 -19.05 -28.62
N ASP A 124 4.06 -20.06 -28.45
CA ASP A 124 4.90 -20.62 -29.48
C ASP A 124 4.85 -22.17 -29.51
N SER A 125 5.75 -22.81 -30.24
CA SER A 125 5.81 -24.28 -30.37
C SER A 125 6.55 -24.97 -29.21
N THR A 126 7.04 -24.26 -28.22
CA THR A 126 7.83 -24.84 -27.11
C THR A 126 6.94 -25.62 -26.14
N VAL A 127 7.56 -26.47 -25.34
CA VAL A 127 6.84 -27.22 -24.26
C VAL A 127 6.74 -26.42 -22.98
N GLN A 128 7.52 -25.35 -22.83
CA GLN A 128 7.49 -24.42 -21.71
C GLN A 128 7.94 -23.03 -22.17
N GLN A 129 7.41 -22.00 -21.53
CA GLN A 129 7.72 -20.61 -21.87
C GLN A 129 7.77 -19.75 -20.61
N SER A 130 8.83 -18.94 -20.51
CA SER A 130 8.97 -17.97 -19.42
C SER A 130 8.18 -16.71 -19.69
N VAL A 131 7.57 -16.14 -18.65
CA VAL A 131 6.83 -14.88 -18.71
C VAL A 131 6.99 -14.09 -17.42
N ASN A 132 6.98 -12.77 -17.54
CA ASN A 132 6.75 -11.83 -16.44
C ASN A 132 5.74 -10.76 -16.88
N TYR A 133 5.21 -10.04 -15.91
CA TYR A 133 4.16 -9.07 -16.12
C TYR A 133 4.56 -7.73 -15.52
N SER A 134 4.27 -6.64 -16.24
CA SER A 134 4.34 -5.28 -15.72
C SER A 134 2.94 -4.76 -15.44
N LEU A 135 2.72 -4.09 -14.32
CA LEU A 135 1.40 -3.57 -13.99
C LEU A 135 1.45 -2.20 -13.33
N TYR A 136 0.36 -1.46 -13.48
CA TYR A 136 0.07 -0.21 -12.80
C TYR A 136 -1.43 -0.12 -12.49
N VAL A 137 -1.79 0.80 -11.61
CA VAL A 137 -3.18 1.09 -11.25
C VAL A 137 -3.47 2.58 -11.49
N VAL A 138 -4.76 2.90 -11.62
CA VAL A 138 -5.24 4.29 -11.78
C VAL A 138 -6.36 4.52 -10.78
N ASP A 139 -6.32 5.62 -10.04
CA ASP A 139 -7.35 6.02 -9.10
C ASP A 139 -8.55 6.70 -9.78
N ARG A 140 -9.54 7.13 -8.99
CA ARG A 140 -10.74 7.83 -9.50
C ARG A 140 -10.46 9.25 -9.99
N ALA A 141 -9.42 9.89 -9.48
CA ALA A 141 -8.96 11.21 -9.94
C ALA A 141 -8.18 11.14 -11.25
N GLY A 142 -7.75 9.93 -11.67
CA GLY A 142 -6.97 9.69 -12.88
C GLY A 142 -5.47 9.70 -12.65
N HIS A 143 -4.99 9.68 -11.40
CA HIS A 143 -3.59 9.54 -11.12
C HIS A 143 -3.14 8.09 -11.34
N GLN A 144 -2.02 7.94 -12.04
CA GLN A 144 -1.43 6.64 -12.31
C GLN A 144 -0.32 6.35 -11.29
N SER A 145 -0.30 5.11 -10.79
CA SER A 145 0.78 4.63 -9.93
C SER A 145 2.11 4.48 -10.69
N ASN A 146 3.17 4.19 -9.95
CA ASN A 146 4.38 3.62 -10.54
C ASN A 146 4.05 2.29 -11.24
N SER A 147 4.84 1.93 -12.25
CA SER A 147 4.82 0.57 -12.84
C SER A 147 5.70 -0.36 -12.01
N ALA A 148 5.20 -1.58 -11.74
CA ALA A 148 5.92 -2.64 -11.05
C ALA A 148 5.94 -3.90 -11.90
N THR A 149 7.08 -4.63 -11.89
CA THR A 149 7.26 -5.84 -12.72
C THR A 149 7.44 -7.06 -11.81
N THR A 150 6.73 -8.16 -12.13
CA THR A 150 6.82 -9.42 -11.39
C THR A 150 8.14 -10.13 -11.67
N GLN A 151 8.50 -11.05 -10.78
CA GLN A 151 9.47 -12.08 -11.15
C GLN A 151 8.95 -12.94 -12.30
N THR A 152 9.85 -13.65 -12.98
CA THR A 152 9.51 -14.56 -14.07
C THR A 152 8.91 -15.86 -13.52
N ILE A 153 7.85 -16.33 -14.19
CA ILE A 153 7.25 -17.64 -13.98
C ILE A 153 7.41 -18.48 -15.26
N VAL A 154 7.16 -19.79 -15.16
CA VAL A 154 7.20 -20.72 -16.29
C VAL A 154 5.81 -21.27 -16.56
N ILE A 155 5.34 -21.14 -17.80
CA ILE A 155 4.14 -21.81 -18.30
C ILE A 155 4.58 -23.09 -18.99
N GLN A 156 3.94 -24.21 -18.65
CA GLN A 156 4.24 -25.53 -19.24
C GLN A 156 2.96 -26.21 -19.76
N ARG A 157 3.12 -27.17 -20.69
CA ARG A 157 2.01 -27.95 -21.24
C ARG A 157 1.50 -28.98 -20.27
#